data_e6364da84e355ad07388336fea8689a0
#
_entry.id   e6364da84e355ad07388336fea8689a0
#
_cell.length_a   1.000
_cell.length_b   1.000
_cell.length_c   1.000
_cell.angle_alpha   90.00
_cell.angle_beta   90.00
_cell.angle_gamma   90.00
#
_symmetry.space_group_name_H-M   'P 1'
#
loop_
_entity.id
_entity.type
_entity.pdbx_description
1 polymer ?
#
loop_
_entity_poly.entity_id
_entity_poly.type
_entity_poly.pdbx_seq_one_letter_code
_entity_poly.pdbx_strand_id
1 'polypeptide(L)'
;MKITIARECGCYGDEVGQVLADRVNVPLYNKKTLTELAKKKGILEHYPDYFGENPAGTLLAVIAEDDGEDSVVHRTPRKVLDELIGETSCILIGRAGNYAYQKENDVVRVFLSGDRESRIHHLMEKHKVKRHEAEAIIEKTEGRRKQYHTYYTGEDWGYAANYDLCINDTRFGIEGTADIIMQYVKDCTAQEK
;
A
#
# COMPACT_ATOMS: atom_id res chain seq x y z
N MET A 1 -2.12 -16.77 -0.05
CA MET A 1 -2.96 -15.59 -0.38
C MET A 1 -2.39 -14.33 0.25
N LYS A 2 -2.24 -13.26 -0.51
CA LYS A 2 -1.88 -11.92 -0.01
C LYS A 2 -2.99 -10.92 -0.36
N ILE A 3 -3.24 -9.93 0.49
CA ILE A 3 -4.12 -8.79 0.17
C ILE A 3 -3.27 -7.53 0.30
N THR A 4 -3.13 -6.78 -0.79
CA THR A 4 -2.38 -5.51 -0.79
C THR A 4 -3.37 -4.35 -0.79
N ILE A 5 -3.16 -3.36 0.08
CA ILE A 5 -4.04 -2.20 0.24
C ILE A 5 -3.26 -0.91 0.01
N ALA A 6 -3.51 -0.25 -1.12
CA ALA A 6 -3.16 1.15 -1.33
C ALA A 6 -4.37 2.03 -0.93
N ARG A 7 -4.14 3.28 -0.54
CA ARG A 7 -5.23 4.12 -0.02
C ARG A 7 -4.92 5.59 -0.06
N GLU A 8 -5.94 6.41 -0.25
CA GLU A 8 -5.86 7.85 -0.05
C GLU A 8 -5.62 8.19 1.43
N CYS A 9 -5.09 9.39 1.67
CA CYS A 9 -4.85 9.87 3.04
C CYS A 9 -6.19 10.22 3.71
N GLY A 10 -6.39 9.72 4.93
CA GLY A 10 -7.63 9.87 5.66
C GLY A 10 -8.65 8.74 5.44
N CYS A 11 -8.39 7.80 4.53
CA CYS A 11 -9.09 6.54 4.45
C CYS A 11 -8.70 5.59 5.60
N TYR A 12 -9.52 4.58 5.85
CA TYR A 12 -9.38 3.62 6.97
C TYR A 12 -8.44 2.44 6.65
N GLY A 13 -7.45 2.63 5.77
CA GLY A 13 -6.64 1.53 5.26
C GLY A 13 -5.92 0.67 6.29
N ASP A 14 -5.38 1.27 7.35
CA ASP A 14 -4.72 0.52 8.43
C ASP A 14 -5.75 -0.24 9.30
N GLU A 15 -6.90 0.39 9.58
CA GLU A 15 -8.00 -0.18 10.35
C GLU A 15 -8.69 -1.34 9.58
N VAL A 16 -9.01 -1.15 8.32
CA VAL A 16 -9.53 -2.21 7.43
C VAL A 16 -8.55 -3.36 7.32
N GLY A 17 -7.27 -3.05 7.14
CA GLY A 17 -6.21 -4.05 7.09
C GLY A 17 -6.12 -4.87 8.37
N GLN A 18 -6.28 -4.26 9.54
CA GLN A 18 -6.29 -4.98 10.82
C GLN A 18 -7.49 -5.92 10.95
N VAL A 19 -8.70 -5.44 10.60
CA VAL A 19 -9.91 -6.28 10.61
C VAL A 19 -9.74 -7.49 9.67
N LEU A 20 -9.19 -7.28 8.46
CA LEU A 20 -8.92 -8.38 7.54
C LEU A 20 -7.90 -9.36 8.11
N ALA A 21 -6.79 -8.88 8.67
CA ALA A 21 -5.74 -9.70 9.27
C ALA A 21 -6.28 -10.58 10.39
N ASP A 22 -7.11 -10.01 11.26
CA ASP A 22 -7.74 -10.72 12.38
C ASP A 22 -8.73 -11.79 11.88
N ARG A 23 -9.55 -11.48 10.86
CA ARG A 23 -10.56 -12.40 10.30
C ARG A 23 -9.95 -13.63 9.63
N VAL A 24 -8.81 -13.48 8.97
CA VAL A 24 -8.14 -14.59 8.25
C VAL A 24 -6.92 -15.12 9.00
N ASN A 25 -6.65 -14.59 10.18
CA ASN A 25 -5.54 -14.97 11.06
C ASN A 25 -4.17 -14.96 10.34
N VAL A 26 -3.85 -13.83 9.71
CA VAL A 26 -2.57 -13.60 9.04
C VAL A 26 -1.90 -12.30 9.55
N PRO A 27 -0.58 -12.16 9.43
CA PRO A 27 0.10 -10.93 9.84
C PRO A 27 -0.29 -9.73 8.97
N LEU A 28 -0.32 -8.54 9.60
CA LEU A 28 -0.43 -7.24 8.95
C LEU A 28 0.95 -6.60 8.83
N TYR A 29 1.30 -6.21 7.61
CA TYR A 29 2.53 -5.45 7.33
C TYR A 29 2.20 -4.06 6.80
N ASN A 30 2.75 -3.05 7.44
CA ASN A 30 2.76 -1.66 6.97
C ASN A 30 4.20 -1.12 6.99
N LYS A 31 4.41 0.17 6.65
CA LYS A 31 5.75 0.77 6.66
C LYS A 31 6.49 0.54 7.97
N LYS A 32 5.82 0.71 9.11
CA LYS A 32 6.43 0.60 10.44
C LYS A 32 6.87 -0.84 10.72
N THR A 33 5.97 -1.81 10.57
CA THR A 33 6.26 -3.23 10.85
C THR A 33 7.30 -3.79 9.90
N LEU A 34 7.26 -3.42 8.60
CA LEU A 34 8.31 -3.81 7.64
C LEU A 34 9.67 -3.20 7.98
N THR A 35 9.72 -1.94 8.41
CA THR A 35 10.98 -1.31 8.85
C THR A 35 11.56 -2.00 10.07
N GLU A 36 10.72 -2.35 11.04
CA GLU A 36 11.15 -3.10 12.23
C GLU A 36 11.66 -4.50 11.86
N LEU A 37 10.99 -5.18 10.93
CA LEU A 37 11.41 -6.48 10.42
C LEU A 37 12.74 -6.40 9.66
N ALA A 38 12.91 -5.36 8.82
CA ALA A 38 14.16 -5.11 8.10
C ALA A 38 15.34 -4.84 9.04
N LYS A 39 15.11 -4.10 10.12
CA LYS A 39 16.13 -3.91 11.18
C LYS A 39 16.53 -5.24 11.81
N LYS A 40 15.55 -6.06 12.19
CA LYS A 40 15.80 -7.39 12.79
C LYS A 40 16.57 -8.32 11.86
N LYS A 41 16.32 -8.24 10.56
CA LYS A 41 17.02 -9.04 9.54
C LYS A 41 18.34 -8.43 9.06
N GLY A 42 18.70 -7.23 9.50
CA GLY A 42 19.94 -6.54 9.09
C GLY A 42 19.95 -6.03 7.65
N ILE A 43 18.78 -5.92 7.00
CA ILE A 43 18.67 -5.52 5.59
C ILE A 43 18.22 -4.07 5.38
N LEU A 44 17.92 -3.34 6.46
CA LEU A 44 17.41 -1.97 6.36
C LEU A 44 18.38 -1.04 5.62
N GLU A 45 19.67 -1.19 5.89
CA GLU A 45 20.74 -0.37 5.30
C GLU A 45 21.01 -0.69 3.83
N HIS A 46 20.56 -1.86 3.35
CA HIS A 46 20.68 -2.24 1.94
C HIS A 46 19.63 -1.55 1.06
N TYR A 47 18.51 -1.08 1.65
CA TYR A 47 17.39 -0.47 0.94
C TYR A 47 16.91 0.83 1.60
N PRO A 48 17.80 1.82 1.85
CA PRO A 48 17.44 3.03 2.60
C PRO A 48 16.31 3.81 1.94
N ASP A 49 16.31 3.91 0.61
CA ASP A 49 15.31 4.65 -0.16
C ASP A 49 13.94 3.97 -0.13
N TYR A 50 13.91 2.63 -0.16
CA TYR A 50 12.65 1.87 -0.07
C TYR A 50 11.94 2.11 1.26
N PHE A 51 12.65 2.21 2.37
CA PHE A 51 12.09 2.51 3.69
C PHE A 51 11.99 4.01 3.97
N GLY A 52 12.69 4.83 3.20
CA GLY A 52 12.66 6.29 3.28
C GLY A 52 11.30 6.92 2.96
N GLU A 53 11.21 8.22 3.14
CA GLU A 53 10.02 9.00 2.80
C GLU A 53 10.15 9.73 1.46
N ASN A 54 11.38 9.94 0.99
CA ASN A 54 11.70 10.64 -0.25
C ASN A 54 12.70 9.83 -1.08
N PRO A 55 12.24 9.02 -2.03
CA PRO A 55 13.15 8.36 -2.97
C PRO A 55 13.83 9.32 -3.95
N ALA A 56 13.41 10.60 -3.97
CA ALA A 56 13.86 11.61 -4.92
C ALA A 56 15.34 12.03 -4.80
N GLY A 57 16.06 11.68 -3.73
CA GLY A 57 17.50 11.92 -3.65
C GLY A 57 18.31 11.12 -4.66
N THR A 58 17.75 9.99 -5.10
CA THR A 58 18.36 9.05 -6.04
C THR A 58 17.87 9.26 -7.47
N LEU A 59 16.92 10.18 -7.71
CA LEU A 59 16.32 10.41 -9.02
C LEU A 59 17.37 10.73 -10.11
N LEU A 60 18.43 11.46 -9.77
CA LEU A 60 19.52 11.79 -10.68
C LEU A 60 20.39 10.55 -11.04
N ALA A 61 20.52 9.60 -10.13
CA ALA A 61 21.24 8.36 -10.39
C ALA A 61 20.43 7.40 -11.28
N VAL A 62 19.10 7.41 -11.13
CA VAL A 62 18.19 6.52 -11.90
C VAL A 62 17.99 7.00 -13.33
N ILE A 63 17.95 8.31 -13.58
CA ILE A 63 17.87 8.86 -14.95
C ILE A 63 19.08 8.46 -15.81
N ALA A 64 20.21 8.13 -15.18
CA ALA A 64 21.44 7.70 -15.87
C ALA A 64 21.47 6.19 -16.20
N GLU A 65 20.55 5.38 -15.65
CA GLU A 65 20.54 3.90 -15.81
C GLU A 65 19.16 3.36 -16.25
N ASP A 66 18.31 4.19 -16.84
CA ASP A 66 16.95 3.78 -17.23
C ASP A 66 16.95 2.91 -18.48
N ASP A 67 16.87 1.60 -18.30
CA ASP A 67 16.64 0.58 -19.32
C ASP A 67 15.21 -0.02 -19.26
N GLY A 68 14.18 0.78 -18.96
CA GLY A 68 12.77 0.39 -19.09
C GLY A 68 12.18 -0.44 -17.92
N GLU A 69 11.13 -1.22 -18.22
CA GLU A 69 10.34 -1.99 -17.22
C GLU A 69 11.15 -2.97 -16.35
N ASP A 70 12.35 -3.34 -16.79
CA ASP A 70 13.26 -4.25 -16.08
C ASP A 70 14.33 -3.55 -15.22
N SER A 71 14.18 -2.25 -14.98
CA SER A 71 15.16 -1.51 -14.17
C SER A 71 15.28 -2.08 -12.74
N VAL A 72 16.46 -1.91 -12.14
CA VAL A 72 16.71 -2.33 -10.74
C VAL A 72 15.71 -1.69 -9.79
N VAL A 73 15.29 -0.45 -10.07
CA VAL A 73 14.32 0.29 -9.27
C VAL A 73 12.96 -0.40 -9.27
N HIS A 74 12.45 -0.78 -10.43
CA HIS A 74 11.15 -1.44 -10.58
C HIS A 74 11.12 -2.84 -9.94
N ARG A 75 12.26 -3.53 -9.89
CA ARG A 75 12.39 -4.83 -9.20
C ARG A 75 12.54 -4.72 -7.69
N THR A 76 12.92 -3.54 -7.17
CA THR A 76 13.18 -3.35 -5.74
C THR A 76 12.00 -3.68 -4.84
N PRO A 77 10.73 -3.26 -5.10
CA PRO A 77 9.60 -3.59 -4.23
C PRO A 77 9.44 -5.10 -4.05
N ARG A 78 9.48 -5.86 -5.13
CA ARG A 78 9.37 -7.32 -5.10
C ARG A 78 10.51 -7.94 -4.31
N LYS A 79 11.74 -7.58 -4.63
CA LYS A 79 12.93 -8.13 -3.98
C LYS A 79 12.92 -7.90 -2.47
N VAL A 80 12.64 -6.68 -2.02
CA VAL A 80 12.60 -6.35 -0.59
C VAL A 80 11.48 -7.09 0.12
N LEU A 81 10.29 -7.17 -0.47
CA LEU A 81 9.17 -7.87 0.15
C LEU A 81 9.42 -9.38 0.21
N ASP A 82 10.02 -9.99 -0.80
CA ASP A 82 10.40 -11.40 -0.77
C ASP A 82 11.45 -11.71 0.31
N GLU A 83 12.45 -10.85 0.48
CA GLU A 83 13.45 -10.98 1.55
C GLU A 83 12.83 -10.83 2.95
N LEU A 84 11.79 -9.99 3.09
CA LEU A 84 11.15 -9.74 4.38
C LEU A 84 10.10 -10.77 4.74
N ILE A 85 9.16 -11.03 3.85
CA ILE A 85 7.94 -11.80 4.13
C ILE A 85 7.79 -13.06 3.27
N GLY A 86 8.50 -13.17 2.14
CA GLY A 86 8.49 -14.33 1.26
C GLY A 86 7.07 -14.76 0.86
N GLU A 87 6.81 -16.07 0.93
CA GLU A 87 5.52 -16.67 0.57
C GLU A 87 4.46 -16.57 1.68
N THR A 88 4.73 -15.85 2.78
CA THR A 88 3.78 -15.71 3.89
C THR A 88 2.47 -15.08 3.43
N SER A 89 1.34 -15.72 3.74
CA SER A 89 0.02 -15.10 3.60
C SER A 89 -0.07 -13.88 4.52
N CYS A 90 -0.51 -12.73 4.00
CA CYS A 90 -0.49 -11.50 4.79
C CYS A 90 -1.43 -10.42 4.22
N ILE A 91 -1.70 -9.43 5.05
CA ILE A 91 -2.23 -8.13 4.62
C ILE A 91 -1.06 -7.15 4.53
N LEU A 92 -0.90 -6.48 3.39
CA LEU A 92 0.20 -5.55 3.12
C LEU A 92 -0.33 -4.15 2.82
N ILE A 93 0.07 -3.16 3.59
CA ILE A 93 -0.38 -1.78 3.43
C ILE A 93 0.67 -0.92 2.73
N GLY A 94 0.39 -0.53 1.50
CA GLY A 94 1.25 0.33 0.68
C GLY A 94 2.52 -0.36 0.17
N ARG A 95 3.64 0.39 0.08
CA ARG A 95 4.98 -0.10 -0.34
C ARG A 95 5.03 -0.70 -1.76
N ALA A 96 4.20 -0.14 -2.66
CA ALA A 96 4.05 -0.67 -4.02
C ALA A 96 3.74 -2.18 -4.06
N GLY A 97 3.02 -2.69 -3.03
CA GLY A 97 2.69 -4.11 -2.91
C GLY A 97 1.82 -4.61 -4.06
N ASN A 98 0.89 -3.78 -4.57
CA ASN A 98 0.09 -4.10 -5.75
C ASN A 98 0.97 -4.39 -6.97
N TYR A 99 2.01 -3.59 -7.19
CA TYR A 99 2.96 -3.77 -8.27
C TYR A 99 3.91 -4.95 -8.02
N ALA A 100 4.46 -5.06 -6.81
CA ALA A 100 5.38 -6.13 -6.44
C ALA A 100 4.80 -7.52 -6.72
N TYR A 101 3.51 -7.69 -6.52
CA TYR A 101 2.80 -8.97 -6.67
C TYR A 101 1.83 -9.00 -7.86
N GLN A 102 1.96 -8.10 -8.82
CA GLN A 102 1.04 -7.99 -9.97
C GLN A 102 0.97 -9.23 -10.87
N LYS A 103 2.00 -10.06 -10.85
CA LYS A 103 2.09 -11.30 -11.65
C LYS A 103 1.64 -12.54 -10.87
N GLU A 104 1.19 -12.40 -9.63
CA GLU A 104 0.71 -13.51 -8.80
C GLU A 104 -0.81 -13.62 -8.85
N ASN A 105 -1.32 -14.83 -9.04
CA ASN A 105 -2.76 -15.10 -9.17
C ASN A 105 -3.47 -15.12 -7.80
N ASP A 106 -2.75 -15.45 -6.72
CA ASP A 106 -3.30 -15.57 -5.36
C ASP A 106 -3.19 -14.28 -4.54
N VAL A 107 -3.13 -13.14 -5.22
CA VAL A 107 -3.04 -11.80 -4.61
C VAL A 107 -4.25 -10.97 -4.98
N VAL A 108 -4.86 -10.33 -3.98
CA VAL A 108 -5.94 -9.34 -4.18
C VAL A 108 -5.38 -7.94 -3.97
N ARG A 109 -5.51 -7.08 -4.97
CA ARG A 109 -4.98 -5.71 -4.98
C ARG A 109 -6.13 -4.72 -4.80
N VAL A 110 -6.11 -4.00 -3.68
CA VAL A 110 -7.18 -3.08 -3.27
C VAL A 110 -6.68 -1.65 -3.26
N PHE A 111 -7.48 -0.73 -3.78
CA PHE A 111 -7.32 0.71 -3.58
C PHE A 111 -8.51 1.26 -2.79
N LEU A 112 -8.24 1.95 -1.69
CA LEU A 112 -9.26 2.62 -0.90
C LEU A 112 -9.24 4.11 -1.21
N SER A 113 -10.38 4.62 -1.66
CA SER A 113 -10.64 6.05 -1.85
C SER A 113 -11.68 6.52 -0.84
N GLY A 114 -11.89 7.82 -0.73
CA GLY A 114 -12.93 8.35 0.15
C GLY A 114 -13.33 9.79 -0.19
N ASP A 115 -14.52 10.18 0.23
CA ASP A 115 -14.99 11.55 0.09
C ASP A 115 -14.04 12.51 0.81
N ARG A 116 -13.60 13.57 0.13
CA ARG A 116 -12.58 14.50 0.68
C ARG A 116 -12.98 15.06 2.04
N GLU A 117 -14.24 15.44 2.21
CA GLU A 117 -14.74 15.97 3.49
C GLU A 117 -14.68 14.93 4.61
N SER A 118 -15.09 13.70 4.31
CA SER A 118 -15.03 12.59 5.27
C SER A 118 -13.59 12.29 5.69
N ARG A 119 -12.65 12.30 4.75
CA ARG A 119 -11.22 12.09 5.03
C ARG A 119 -10.60 13.20 5.87
N ILE A 120 -10.96 14.47 5.60
CA ILE A 120 -10.55 15.63 6.41
C ILE A 120 -11.07 15.46 7.84
N HIS A 121 -12.36 15.16 8.00
CA HIS A 121 -13.00 14.98 9.31
C HIS A 121 -12.32 13.85 10.11
N HIS A 122 -12.08 12.71 9.47
CA HIS A 122 -11.37 11.60 10.09
C HIS A 122 -9.98 12.01 10.59
N LEU A 123 -9.20 12.75 9.78
CA LEU A 123 -7.87 13.22 10.20
C LEU A 123 -7.94 14.24 11.35
N MET A 124 -8.92 15.14 11.33
CA MET A 124 -9.14 16.08 12.43
C MET A 124 -9.40 15.34 13.74
N GLU A 125 -10.24 14.32 13.72
CA GLU A 125 -10.55 13.51 14.89
C GLU A 125 -9.36 12.66 15.35
N LYS A 126 -8.70 11.98 14.43
CA LYS A 126 -7.59 11.06 14.69
C LYS A 126 -6.36 11.76 15.26
N HIS A 127 -6.02 12.94 14.71
CA HIS A 127 -4.81 13.69 15.09
C HIS A 127 -5.08 14.89 15.99
N LYS A 128 -6.35 15.19 16.31
CA LYS A 128 -6.76 16.36 17.11
C LYS A 128 -6.25 17.69 16.52
N VAL A 129 -6.33 17.81 15.21
CA VAL A 129 -5.85 18.97 14.44
C VAL A 129 -7.00 19.78 13.86
N LYS A 130 -6.72 21.01 13.43
CA LYS A 130 -7.68 21.87 12.75
C LYS A 130 -7.83 21.47 11.27
N ARG A 131 -8.91 21.92 10.62
CA ARG A 131 -9.22 21.60 9.23
C ARG A 131 -8.05 21.88 8.28
N HIS A 132 -7.47 23.09 8.30
CA HIS A 132 -6.38 23.45 7.42
C HIS A 132 -5.13 22.59 7.61
N GLU A 133 -4.88 22.11 8.83
CA GLU A 133 -3.80 21.18 9.13
C GLU A 133 -4.09 19.77 8.56
N ALA A 134 -5.35 19.32 8.66
CA ALA A 134 -5.78 18.05 8.06
C ALA A 134 -5.67 18.08 6.54
N GLU A 135 -6.06 19.20 5.90
CA GLU A 135 -5.90 19.41 4.45
C GLU A 135 -4.42 19.38 4.04
N ALA A 136 -3.54 20.05 4.78
CA ALA A 136 -2.09 20.01 4.53
C ALA A 136 -1.50 18.60 4.72
N ILE A 137 -1.99 17.82 5.68
CA ILE A 137 -1.60 16.41 5.88
C ILE A 137 -1.98 15.57 4.66
N ILE A 138 -3.19 15.74 4.12
CA ILE A 138 -3.64 15.05 2.91
C ILE A 138 -2.71 15.35 1.75
N GLU A 139 -2.53 16.62 1.41
CA GLU A 139 -1.72 17.05 0.26
C GLU A 139 -0.28 16.54 0.35
N LYS A 140 0.36 16.72 1.50
CA LYS A 140 1.73 16.26 1.73
C LYS A 140 1.85 14.74 1.66
N THR A 141 0.90 14.01 2.26
CA THR A 141 0.97 12.55 2.33
C THR A 141 0.69 11.91 0.97
N GLU A 142 -0.33 12.40 0.25
CA GLU A 142 -0.65 11.90 -1.08
C GLU A 142 0.43 12.25 -2.11
N GLY A 143 0.99 13.46 -2.05
CA GLY A 143 2.14 13.83 -2.88
C GLY A 143 3.31 12.85 -2.71
N ARG A 144 3.66 12.51 -1.47
CA ARG A 144 4.72 11.52 -1.18
C ARG A 144 4.36 10.11 -1.65
N ARG A 145 3.10 9.67 -1.49
CA ARG A 145 2.65 8.35 -1.95
C ARG A 145 2.69 8.23 -3.46
N LYS A 146 2.24 9.27 -4.18
CA LYS A 146 2.33 9.36 -5.65
C LYS A 146 3.78 9.28 -6.10
N GLN A 147 4.66 10.13 -5.57
CA GLN A 147 6.08 10.12 -5.93
C GLN A 147 6.72 8.77 -5.66
N TYR A 148 6.47 8.17 -4.49
CA TYR A 148 6.99 6.84 -4.14
C TYR A 148 6.51 5.77 -5.12
N HIS A 149 5.21 5.77 -5.42
CA HIS A 149 4.63 4.77 -6.32
C HIS A 149 5.20 4.92 -7.73
N THR A 150 5.13 6.10 -8.32
CA THR A 150 5.67 6.35 -9.68
C THR A 150 7.16 6.04 -9.76
N TYR A 151 7.95 6.37 -8.75
CA TYR A 151 9.38 6.06 -8.72
C TYR A 151 9.66 4.55 -8.80
N TYR A 152 8.94 3.73 -8.02
CA TYR A 152 9.20 2.29 -7.97
C TYR A 152 8.44 1.47 -9.01
N THR A 153 7.46 2.04 -9.70
CA THR A 153 6.57 1.28 -10.58
C THR A 153 6.45 1.84 -12.01
N GLY A 154 6.79 3.10 -12.20
CA GLY A 154 6.47 3.83 -13.42
C GLY A 154 4.97 4.12 -13.61
N GLU A 155 4.10 3.67 -12.69
CA GLU A 155 2.64 3.74 -12.81
C GLU A 155 2.06 4.93 -12.08
N ASP A 156 0.84 5.34 -12.51
CA ASP A 156 0.03 6.31 -11.79
C ASP A 156 -0.60 5.68 -10.54
N TRP A 157 -0.34 6.29 -9.38
CA TRP A 157 -0.92 5.85 -8.12
C TRP A 157 -2.44 6.04 -8.09
N GLY A 158 -3.18 5.00 -7.77
CA GLY A 158 -4.64 4.99 -7.74
C GLY A 158 -5.30 4.82 -9.12
N TYR A 159 -4.53 4.52 -10.17
CA TYR A 159 -5.11 4.16 -11.44
C TYR A 159 -5.83 2.81 -11.35
N ALA A 160 -7.15 2.83 -11.61
CA ALA A 160 -8.03 1.71 -11.31
C ALA A 160 -7.63 0.38 -11.94
N ALA A 161 -7.01 0.40 -13.13
CA ALA A 161 -6.58 -0.82 -13.83
C ALA A 161 -5.45 -1.58 -13.10
N ASN A 162 -4.77 -0.96 -12.14
CA ASN A 162 -3.69 -1.58 -11.35
C ASN A 162 -4.22 -2.28 -10.09
N TYR A 163 -5.55 -2.34 -9.91
CA TYR A 163 -6.20 -2.91 -8.73
C TYR A 163 -7.35 -3.81 -9.12
N ASP A 164 -7.62 -4.81 -8.32
CA ASP A 164 -8.77 -5.71 -8.50
C ASP A 164 -10.06 -5.10 -7.92
N LEU A 165 -9.91 -4.27 -6.86
CA LEU A 165 -10.98 -3.54 -6.22
C LEU A 165 -10.59 -2.09 -5.95
N CYS A 166 -11.47 -1.15 -6.32
CA CYS A 166 -11.41 0.26 -5.90
C CYS A 166 -12.68 0.57 -5.10
N ILE A 167 -12.51 0.90 -3.80
CA ILE A 167 -13.64 1.03 -2.87
C ILE A 167 -13.61 2.42 -2.23
N ASN A 168 -14.76 3.10 -2.20
CA ASN A 168 -14.94 4.29 -1.36
C ASN A 168 -15.24 3.85 0.07
N ASP A 169 -14.20 3.76 0.91
CA ASP A 169 -14.29 3.24 2.27
C ASP A 169 -15.05 4.16 3.25
N THR A 170 -15.11 5.45 2.94
CA THR A 170 -15.87 6.40 3.77
C THR A 170 -17.38 6.19 3.68
N ARG A 171 -17.86 5.47 2.63
CA ARG A 171 -19.25 5.09 2.45
C ARG A 171 -19.64 3.84 3.21
N PHE A 172 -18.74 2.87 3.29
CA PHE A 172 -19.01 1.56 3.87
C PHE A 172 -18.49 1.43 5.30
N GLY A 173 -17.61 2.34 5.72
CA GLY A 173 -16.90 2.22 7.00
C GLY A 173 -15.91 1.05 7.01
N ILE A 174 -15.29 0.81 8.16
CA ILE A 174 -14.23 -0.18 8.31
C ILE A 174 -14.75 -1.59 8.07
N GLU A 175 -15.80 -1.99 8.78
CA GLU A 175 -16.35 -3.35 8.72
C GLU A 175 -16.97 -3.66 7.33
N GLY A 176 -17.78 -2.73 6.79
CA GLY A 176 -18.40 -2.92 5.47
C GLY A 176 -17.37 -2.99 4.34
N THR A 177 -16.27 -2.22 4.42
CA THR A 177 -15.17 -2.31 3.46
C THR A 177 -14.46 -3.67 3.57
N ALA A 178 -14.20 -4.14 4.78
CA ALA A 178 -13.62 -5.47 5.00
C ALA A 178 -14.55 -6.59 4.49
N ASP A 179 -15.88 -6.46 4.67
CA ASP A 179 -16.86 -7.43 4.16
C ASP A 179 -16.81 -7.54 2.62
N ILE A 180 -16.75 -6.40 1.91
CA ILE A 180 -16.65 -6.37 0.44
C ILE A 180 -15.37 -7.07 -0.02
N ILE A 181 -14.23 -6.76 0.61
CA ILE A 181 -12.95 -7.38 0.25
C ILE A 181 -13.00 -8.89 0.50
N MET A 182 -13.52 -9.33 1.65
CA MET A 182 -13.63 -10.75 1.97
C MET A 182 -14.60 -11.50 1.04
N GLN A 183 -15.68 -10.84 0.59
CA GLN A 183 -16.59 -11.45 -0.39
C GLN A 183 -15.87 -11.66 -1.72
N TYR A 184 -15.14 -10.64 -2.19
CA TYR A 184 -14.32 -10.76 -3.41
C TYR A 184 -13.32 -11.92 -3.33
N VAL A 185 -12.58 -12.02 -2.23
CA VAL A 185 -11.63 -13.13 -1.98
C VAL A 185 -12.32 -14.50 -2.09
N LYS A 186 -13.49 -14.65 -1.48
CA LYS A 186 -14.26 -15.91 -1.53
C LYS A 186 -14.68 -16.26 -2.95
N ASP A 187 -15.16 -15.27 -3.70
CA ASP A 187 -15.65 -15.47 -5.06
C ASP A 187 -14.51 -15.85 -6.01
N CYS A 188 -13.33 -15.24 -5.88
CA CYS A 188 -12.13 -15.62 -6.63
C CYS A 188 -11.70 -17.07 -6.33
N THR A 189 -11.61 -17.44 -5.06
CA THR A 189 -11.21 -18.81 -4.67
C THR A 189 -12.23 -19.89 -5.04
N ALA A 190 -13.49 -19.53 -5.26
CA ALA A 190 -14.53 -20.45 -5.71
C ALA A 190 -14.45 -20.74 -7.22
N GLN A 191 -13.88 -19.84 -8.02
CA GLN A 191 -13.74 -20.00 -9.47
C GLN A 191 -12.50 -20.85 -9.87
N GLU A 192 -11.55 -21.06 -8.96
CA GLU A 192 -10.36 -21.87 -9.18
C GLU A 192 -10.58 -23.38 -8.91
N LYS A 193 -11.78 -23.77 -8.54
CA LYS A 193 -12.20 -25.16 -8.31
C LYS A 193 -13.10 -25.69 -9.41
#